data_58bb147fa817adc37691a1562b1cfa1f
#
_entry.id   58bb147fa817adc37691a1562b1cfa1f
#
_cell.length_a   1.000
_cell.length_b   1.000
_cell.length_c   1.000
_cell.angle_alpha   90.00
_cell.angle_beta   90.00
_cell.angle_gamma   90.00
#
_symmetry.space_group_name_H-M   'P 1'
#
loop_
_entity.id
_entity.type
_entity.pdbx_description
1 polymer ?
#
loop_
_entity_poly.entity_id
_entity_poly.type
_entity_poly.pdbx_seq_one_letter_code
_entity_poly.pdbx_strand_id
1 'polypeptide(L)'
;EIIGLHVGNISTEGTVGDLVFSRGSMMACMDKFTIKIKGTGAHGAFPQASRDPVVIGSYIVTAIQEILSREIDATEPGVITIGVFKSGSAFNIIPEEAYLEGTVRAVTNENRQFIESRIKEVSEGIAKTFRANVEYEYFWQPPPVVNDEKIAGKLIDYAKELYLSLIH
;
A
#
# COMPACT_ATOMS: atom_id res chain seq x y z
N GLU A 1 -28.60 4.55 -10.82
CA GLU A 1 -27.41 5.39 -10.99
C GLU A 1 -27.09 6.07 -9.65
N ILE A 2 -25.84 6.08 -9.23
CA ILE A 2 -25.38 6.74 -8.00
C ILE A 2 -24.31 7.74 -8.41
N ILE A 3 -24.43 8.98 -7.94
CA ILE A 3 -23.45 10.04 -8.17
C ILE A 3 -22.96 10.48 -6.79
N GLY A 4 -21.63 10.51 -6.61
CA GLY A 4 -20.98 11.01 -5.41
C GLY A 4 -20.12 12.23 -5.73
N LEU A 5 -20.06 13.18 -4.81
CA LEU A 5 -19.15 14.32 -4.85
C LEU A 5 -18.17 14.24 -3.69
N HIS A 6 -16.89 14.30 -3.98
CA HIS A 6 -15.86 14.43 -2.95
C HIS A 6 -15.34 15.87 -2.90
N VAL A 7 -15.32 16.45 -1.71
CA VAL A 7 -14.77 17.79 -1.48
C VAL A 7 -13.41 17.65 -0.82
N GLY A 8 -12.39 18.27 -1.40
CA GLY A 8 -11.04 18.23 -0.85
C GLY A 8 -9.99 18.73 -1.83
N ASN A 9 -8.77 18.89 -1.37
CA ASN A 9 -7.63 19.21 -2.22
C ASN A 9 -7.08 17.91 -2.85
N ILE A 10 -7.72 17.45 -3.93
CA ILE A 10 -7.37 16.20 -4.63
C ILE A 10 -6.32 16.45 -5.71
N SER A 11 -6.19 17.70 -6.18
CA SER A 11 -5.23 18.12 -7.20
C SER A 11 -4.25 19.14 -6.63
N THR A 12 -2.98 18.98 -6.94
CA THR A 12 -1.93 19.97 -6.59
C THR A 12 -2.03 21.27 -7.40
N GLU A 13 -2.82 21.25 -8.47
CA GLU A 13 -2.96 22.37 -9.41
C GLU A 13 -4.33 23.05 -9.35
N GLY A 14 -5.26 22.53 -8.52
CA GLY A 14 -6.62 23.04 -8.40
C GLY A 14 -6.73 24.28 -7.50
N THR A 15 -7.69 25.15 -7.84
CA THR A 15 -8.08 26.30 -7.04
C THR A 15 -9.47 26.11 -6.43
N VAL A 16 -9.85 26.94 -5.47
CA VAL A 16 -11.19 26.89 -4.87
C VAL A 16 -12.24 27.17 -5.94
N GLY A 17 -13.19 26.26 -6.10
CA GLY A 17 -14.26 26.32 -7.09
C GLY A 17 -14.05 25.47 -8.31
N ASP A 18 -12.86 24.87 -8.49
CA ASP A 18 -12.60 23.96 -9.59
C ASP A 18 -13.35 22.63 -9.42
N LEU A 19 -13.88 22.09 -10.51
CA LEU A 19 -14.48 20.77 -10.57
C LEU A 19 -13.55 19.81 -11.32
N VAL A 20 -13.15 18.74 -10.66
CA VAL A 20 -12.27 17.71 -11.25
C VAL A 20 -13.09 16.47 -11.57
N PHE A 21 -13.00 16.00 -12.79
CA PHE A 21 -13.66 14.79 -13.25
C PHE A 21 -12.64 13.79 -13.79
N SER A 22 -12.93 12.49 -13.61
CA SER A 22 -12.20 11.42 -14.27
C SER A 22 -13.18 10.49 -14.97
N ARG A 23 -12.86 10.11 -16.19
CA ARG A 23 -13.50 8.99 -16.89
C ARG A 23 -12.73 7.73 -16.53
N GLY A 24 -13.41 6.71 -15.97
CA GLY A 24 -12.75 5.50 -15.48
C GLY A 24 -12.16 5.68 -14.07
N SER A 25 -10.93 5.24 -13.86
CA SER A 25 -10.29 5.25 -12.52
C SER A 25 -10.14 6.68 -11.98
N MET A 26 -10.64 6.90 -10.75
CA MET A 26 -10.60 8.21 -10.09
C MET A 26 -9.82 8.15 -8.77
N MET A 27 -10.03 7.14 -7.96
CA MET A 27 -9.35 6.98 -6.66
C MET A 27 -8.84 5.56 -6.51
N ALA A 28 -7.60 5.43 -6.04
CA ALA A 28 -7.05 4.16 -5.64
C ALA A 28 -7.71 3.63 -4.36
N CYS A 29 -7.66 2.31 -4.14
CA CYS A 29 -7.99 1.73 -2.84
C CYS A 29 -7.05 2.28 -1.74
N MET A 30 -7.43 2.06 -0.47
CA MET A 30 -6.61 2.42 0.68
C MET A 30 -6.57 1.24 1.64
N ASP A 31 -5.79 0.20 1.28
CA ASP A 31 -5.65 -0.96 2.13
C ASP A 31 -4.53 -0.82 3.15
N LYS A 32 -4.63 -1.60 4.20
CA LYS A 32 -3.64 -1.70 5.27
C LYS A 32 -3.17 -3.15 5.38
N PHE A 33 -1.90 -3.36 5.73
CA PHE A 33 -1.39 -4.67 6.10
C PHE A 33 -0.47 -4.57 7.31
N THR A 34 -0.32 -5.70 8.01
CA THR A 34 0.63 -5.86 9.11
C THR A 34 1.44 -7.12 8.92
N ILE A 35 2.71 -7.07 9.31
CA ILE A 35 3.63 -8.20 9.30
C ILE A 35 4.28 -8.26 10.66
N LYS A 36 3.99 -9.31 11.43
CA LYS A 36 4.68 -9.57 12.68
C LYS A 36 5.70 -10.69 12.46
N ILE A 37 6.97 -10.36 12.62
CA ILE A 37 8.08 -11.28 12.41
C ILE A 37 8.41 -11.93 13.76
N LYS A 38 8.37 -13.26 13.80
CA LYS A 38 8.72 -14.07 14.97
C LYS A 38 10.12 -14.63 14.79
N GLY A 39 11.07 -14.02 15.48
CA GLY A 39 12.46 -14.45 15.51
C GLY A 39 12.82 -15.23 16.78
N THR A 40 14.05 -15.07 17.19
CA THR A 40 14.56 -15.57 18.48
C THR A 40 15.54 -14.54 19.03
N GLY A 41 15.25 -14.03 20.22
CA GLY A 41 16.09 -13.04 20.88
C GLY A 41 17.38 -13.65 21.42
N ALA A 42 18.41 -12.80 21.58
CA ALA A 42 19.68 -13.18 22.19
C ALA A 42 20.43 -11.95 22.70
N HIS A 43 21.47 -12.18 23.51
CA HIS A 43 22.44 -11.15 23.82
C HIS A 43 23.19 -10.74 22.54
N GLY A 44 23.37 -9.44 22.29
CA GLY A 44 23.99 -8.93 21.06
C GLY A 44 25.39 -9.46 20.75
N ALA A 45 26.14 -9.93 21.77
CA ALA A 45 27.43 -10.56 21.59
C ALA A 45 27.35 -12.07 21.20
N PHE A 46 26.15 -12.67 21.20
CA PHE A 46 25.92 -14.08 20.85
C PHE A 46 24.88 -14.21 19.70
N PRO A 47 25.10 -13.55 18.55
CA PRO A 47 24.11 -13.51 17.46
C PRO A 47 23.81 -14.90 16.86
N GLN A 48 24.74 -15.86 16.98
CA GLN A 48 24.55 -17.23 16.49
C GLN A 48 23.41 -17.99 17.19
N ALA A 49 23.01 -17.55 18.38
CA ALA A 49 21.88 -18.10 19.13
C ALA A 49 20.53 -17.49 18.73
N SER A 50 20.53 -16.51 17.83
CA SER A 50 19.36 -15.74 17.45
C SER A 50 18.83 -16.07 16.05
N ARG A 51 17.62 -15.57 15.80
CA ARG A 51 17.05 -15.28 14.47
C ARG A 51 16.57 -13.84 14.53
N ASP A 52 17.41 -12.93 14.04
CA ASP A 52 17.24 -11.49 14.25
C ASP A 52 16.06 -10.94 13.42
N PRO A 53 14.94 -10.55 14.05
CA PRO A 53 13.78 -10.05 13.34
C PRO A 53 13.99 -8.65 12.78
N VAL A 54 14.97 -7.87 13.27
CA VAL A 54 15.32 -6.56 12.69
C VAL A 54 15.97 -6.75 11.33
N VAL A 55 16.91 -7.68 11.22
CA VAL A 55 17.55 -8.03 9.95
C VAL A 55 16.52 -8.58 8.97
N ILE A 56 15.69 -9.54 9.41
CA ILE A 56 14.65 -10.15 8.58
C ILE A 56 13.67 -9.08 8.07
N GLY A 57 13.20 -8.20 8.97
CA GLY A 57 12.29 -7.11 8.61
C GLY A 57 12.89 -6.13 7.59
N SER A 58 14.19 -5.86 7.70
CA SER A 58 14.89 -5.01 6.74
C SER A 58 14.94 -5.62 5.33
N TYR A 59 15.16 -6.94 5.24
CA TYR A 59 15.07 -7.66 3.96
C TYR A 59 13.64 -7.66 3.41
N ILE A 60 12.62 -7.87 4.25
CA ILE A 60 11.22 -7.81 3.83
C ILE A 60 10.90 -6.41 3.27
N VAL A 61 11.23 -5.33 3.99
CA VAL A 61 10.98 -3.95 3.55
C VAL A 61 11.60 -3.68 2.18
N THR A 62 12.83 -4.14 1.96
CA THR A 62 13.52 -3.95 0.69
C THR A 62 12.89 -4.80 -0.43
N ALA A 63 12.60 -6.06 -0.16
CA ALA A 63 12.14 -7.00 -1.17
C ALA A 63 10.70 -6.70 -1.66
N ILE A 64 9.80 -6.25 -0.79
CA ILE A 64 8.44 -5.91 -1.22
C ILE A 64 8.39 -4.72 -2.19
N GLN A 65 9.44 -3.88 -2.27
CA GLN A 65 9.52 -2.80 -3.26
C GLN A 65 9.71 -3.34 -4.69
N GLU A 66 10.23 -4.54 -4.81
CA GLU A 66 10.40 -5.22 -6.09
C GLU A 66 9.07 -5.52 -6.78
N ILE A 67 8.02 -5.81 -6.01
CA ILE A 67 6.68 -6.11 -6.51
C ILE A 67 6.19 -5.01 -7.47
N LEU A 68 6.27 -3.74 -7.05
CA LEU A 68 5.83 -2.62 -7.90
C LEU A 68 6.79 -2.34 -9.05
N SER A 69 8.08 -2.55 -8.82
CA SER A 69 9.10 -2.15 -9.80
C SER A 69 9.38 -3.20 -10.87
N ARG A 70 8.96 -4.47 -10.67
CA ARG A 70 9.29 -5.59 -11.57
C ARG A 70 8.11 -6.52 -11.91
N GLU A 71 7.04 -6.50 -11.12
CA GLU A 71 5.94 -7.46 -11.29
C GLU A 71 4.62 -6.78 -11.70
N ILE A 72 4.50 -5.44 -11.57
CA ILE A 72 3.36 -4.64 -12.01
C ILE A 72 3.71 -3.92 -13.32
N ASP A 73 2.76 -3.83 -14.26
CA ASP A 73 2.95 -3.09 -15.50
C ASP A 73 3.23 -1.61 -15.18
N ALA A 74 4.19 -1.03 -15.89
CA ALA A 74 4.63 0.36 -15.67
C ALA A 74 3.52 1.41 -15.94
N THR A 75 2.48 1.03 -16.67
CA THR A 75 1.31 1.88 -16.95
C THR A 75 0.22 1.79 -15.89
N GLU A 76 0.35 0.84 -14.95
CA GLU A 76 -0.62 0.62 -13.89
C GLU A 76 -0.07 1.12 -12.53
N PRO A 77 -0.52 2.28 -12.05
CA PRO A 77 0.01 2.85 -10.82
C PRO A 77 -0.38 2.02 -9.58
N GLY A 78 0.60 1.81 -8.74
CA GLY A 78 0.44 1.17 -7.44
C GLY A 78 1.38 1.77 -6.40
N VAL A 79 1.05 1.64 -5.13
CA VAL A 79 1.89 2.08 -4.01
C VAL A 79 1.92 1.01 -2.93
N ILE A 80 3.11 0.70 -2.44
CA ILE A 80 3.34 -0.06 -1.20
C ILE A 80 4.22 0.80 -0.31
N THR A 81 3.72 1.16 0.86
CA THR A 81 4.49 1.96 1.83
C THR A 81 4.50 1.27 3.18
N ILE A 82 5.68 1.09 3.77
CA ILE A 82 5.83 0.74 5.18
C ILE A 82 5.92 2.03 5.97
N GLY A 83 4.88 2.32 6.76
CA GLY A 83 4.81 3.51 7.61
C GLY A 83 5.32 3.28 9.03
N VAL A 84 5.33 2.01 9.48
CA VAL A 84 5.77 1.63 10.82
C VAL A 84 6.72 0.45 10.76
N PHE A 85 7.87 0.59 11.44
CA PHE A 85 8.78 -0.51 11.73
C PHE A 85 9.21 -0.38 13.19
N LYS A 86 8.83 -1.35 14.03
CA LYS A 86 9.14 -1.36 15.47
C LYS A 86 9.78 -2.66 15.86
N SER A 87 10.89 -2.59 16.62
CA SER A 87 11.54 -3.76 17.20
C SER A 87 12.52 -3.32 18.27
N GLY A 88 12.75 -4.21 19.26
CA GLY A 88 13.76 -4.03 20.29
C GLY A 88 13.47 -2.94 21.32
N SER A 89 14.20 -2.98 22.44
CA SER A 89 14.12 -2.01 23.53
C SER A 89 15.48 -1.64 24.11
N ALA A 90 16.54 -2.38 23.74
CA ALA A 90 17.90 -2.16 24.26
C ALA A 90 18.93 -2.35 23.13
N PHE A 91 19.98 -1.53 23.14
CA PHE A 91 21.01 -1.52 22.08
C PHE A 91 21.87 -2.80 21.99
N ASN A 92 21.94 -3.58 23.06
CA ASN A 92 22.77 -4.77 23.17
C ASN A 92 21.97 -6.09 23.24
N ILE A 93 20.68 -6.06 22.91
CA ILE A 93 19.79 -7.22 22.90
C ILE A 93 19.18 -7.37 21.51
N ILE A 94 19.32 -8.54 20.88
CA ILE A 94 18.57 -8.91 19.69
C ILE A 94 17.15 -9.25 20.16
N PRO A 95 16.11 -8.60 19.63
CA PRO A 95 14.73 -8.80 20.05
C PRO A 95 14.16 -10.15 19.58
N GLU A 96 13.02 -10.54 20.16
CA GLU A 96 12.31 -11.77 19.74
C GLU A 96 11.38 -11.53 18.56
N GLU A 97 10.93 -10.29 18.38
CA GLU A 97 9.97 -9.96 17.31
C GLU A 97 10.20 -8.57 16.72
N ALA A 98 9.73 -8.39 15.49
CA ALA A 98 9.57 -7.09 14.85
C ALA A 98 8.15 -6.95 14.28
N TYR A 99 7.67 -5.72 14.19
CA TYR A 99 6.36 -5.35 13.69
C TYR A 99 6.48 -4.32 12.58
N LEU A 100 5.90 -4.64 11.43
CA LEU A 100 5.76 -3.73 10.29
C LEU A 100 4.28 -3.44 10.08
N GLU A 101 3.97 -2.19 9.70
CA GLU A 101 2.65 -1.80 9.28
C GLU A 101 2.76 -0.92 8.03
N GLY A 102 1.93 -1.22 7.04
CA GLY A 102 1.98 -0.54 5.77
C GLY A 102 0.63 -0.33 5.12
N THR A 103 0.67 0.38 4.01
CA THR A 103 -0.52 0.66 3.19
C THR A 103 -0.27 0.29 1.73
N VAL A 104 -1.35 -0.11 1.05
CA VAL A 104 -1.38 -0.40 -0.38
C VAL A 104 -2.35 0.55 -1.08
N ARG A 105 -1.95 1.02 -2.27
CA ARG A 105 -2.81 1.72 -3.22
C ARG A 105 -2.77 0.98 -4.54
N ALA A 106 -3.92 0.75 -5.13
CA ALA A 106 -4.08 0.21 -6.48
C ALA A 106 -5.32 0.80 -7.12
N VAL A 107 -5.33 0.96 -8.42
CA VAL A 107 -6.44 1.54 -9.20
C VAL A 107 -7.33 0.46 -9.84
N THR A 108 -6.90 -0.81 -9.81
CA THR A 108 -7.67 -1.98 -10.24
C THR A 108 -7.76 -3.01 -9.13
N ASN A 109 -8.82 -3.83 -9.13
CA ASN A 109 -8.98 -4.91 -8.15
C ASN A 109 -7.98 -6.04 -8.41
N GLU A 110 -7.61 -6.28 -9.66
CA GLU A 110 -6.64 -7.28 -10.08
C GLU A 110 -5.28 -7.01 -9.44
N ASN A 111 -4.75 -5.79 -9.62
CA ASN A 111 -3.48 -5.40 -9.01
C ASN A 111 -3.55 -5.35 -7.48
N ARG A 112 -4.67 -4.92 -6.93
CA ARG A 112 -4.92 -4.93 -5.49
C ARG A 112 -4.75 -6.32 -4.89
N GLN A 113 -5.38 -7.34 -5.50
CA GLN A 113 -5.30 -8.74 -5.06
C GLN A 113 -3.90 -9.32 -5.31
N PHE A 114 -3.31 -8.99 -6.44
CA PHE A 114 -1.94 -9.41 -6.77
C PHE A 114 -0.95 -8.89 -5.73
N ILE A 115 -0.96 -7.59 -5.44
CA ILE A 115 -0.06 -6.96 -4.45
C ILE A 115 -0.23 -7.61 -3.07
N GLU A 116 -1.46 -7.84 -2.62
CA GLU A 116 -1.73 -8.50 -1.34
C GLU A 116 -1.07 -9.87 -1.28
N SER A 117 -1.33 -10.72 -2.27
CA SER A 117 -0.79 -12.08 -2.32
C SER A 117 0.75 -12.09 -2.38
N ARG A 118 1.35 -11.14 -3.11
CA ARG A 118 2.80 -11.05 -3.25
C ARG A 118 3.49 -10.52 -1.99
N ILE A 119 2.91 -9.54 -1.29
CA ILE A 119 3.45 -9.10 0.01
C ILE A 119 3.53 -10.27 0.98
N LYS A 120 2.47 -11.07 1.05
CA LYS A 120 2.42 -12.27 1.88
C LYS A 120 3.52 -13.27 1.50
N GLU A 121 3.57 -13.66 0.22
CA GLU A 121 4.51 -14.67 -0.30
C GLU A 121 5.97 -14.26 -0.09
N VAL A 122 6.31 -13.00 -0.41
CA VAL A 122 7.66 -12.47 -0.23
C VAL A 122 8.05 -12.46 1.25
N SER A 123 7.14 -12.01 2.12
CA SER A 123 7.38 -11.94 3.57
C SER A 123 7.60 -13.32 4.17
N GLU A 124 6.76 -14.30 3.84
CA GLU A 124 6.88 -15.69 4.28
C GLU A 124 8.16 -16.34 3.73
N GLY A 125 8.50 -16.10 2.46
CA GLY A 125 9.69 -16.62 1.80
C GLY A 125 10.98 -16.13 2.45
N ILE A 126 11.07 -14.83 2.74
CA ILE A 126 12.23 -14.23 3.42
C ILE A 126 12.34 -14.76 4.85
N ALA A 127 11.26 -14.75 5.62
CA ALA A 127 11.28 -15.28 6.98
C ALA A 127 11.74 -16.74 7.02
N LYS A 128 11.23 -17.57 6.11
CA LYS A 128 11.63 -18.96 5.97
C LYS A 128 13.12 -19.11 5.64
N THR A 129 13.66 -18.26 4.76
CA THR A 129 15.09 -18.25 4.42
C THR A 129 15.97 -18.04 5.65
N PHE A 130 15.52 -17.19 6.57
CA PHE A 130 16.20 -16.91 7.83
C PHE A 130 15.72 -17.81 9.01
N ARG A 131 14.96 -18.88 8.74
CA ARG A 131 14.45 -19.83 9.74
C ARG A 131 13.56 -19.17 10.81
N ALA A 132 12.84 -18.14 10.43
CA ALA A 132 11.85 -17.43 11.23
C ALA A 132 10.44 -17.62 10.64
N ASN A 133 9.44 -17.07 11.31
CA ASN A 133 8.06 -17.09 10.85
C ASN A 133 7.49 -15.67 10.81
N VAL A 134 6.46 -15.48 10.02
CA VAL A 134 5.66 -14.24 10.01
C VAL A 134 4.18 -14.54 10.26
N GLU A 135 3.53 -13.63 10.95
CA GLU A 135 2.09 -13.51 11.01
C GLU A 135 1.72 -12.32 10.11
N TYR A 136 0.95 -12.59 9.06
CA TYR A 136 0.52 -11.59 8.08
C TYR A 136 -0.98 -11.37 8.18
N GLU A 137 -1.39 -10.10 8.23
CA GLU A 137 -2.80 -9.71 8.18
C GLU A 137 -2.99 -8.60 7.15
N TYR A 138 -4.08 -8.69 6.38
CA TYR A 138 -4.46 -7.70 5.39
C TYR A 138 -5.88 -7.19 5.65
N PHE A 139 -6.03 -5.88 5.63
CA PHE A 139 -7.29 -5.21 5.93
C PHE A 139 -7.80 -4.54 4.67
N TRP A 140 -8.74 -5.20 4.00
CA TRP A 140 -9.41 -4.68 2.83
C TRP A 140 -10.26 -3.46 3.22
N GLN A 141 -9.99 -2.32 2.62
CA GLN A 141 -10.74 -1.08 2.75
C GLN A 141 -11.62 -0.88 1.49
N PRO A 142 -12.34 0.24 1.34
CA PRO A 142 -13.12 0.49 0.13
C PRO A 142 -12.31 0.26 -1.15
N PRO A 143 -12.92 -0.37 -2.17
CA PRO A 143 -12.25 -0.65 -3.43
C PRO A 143 -11.89 0.64 -4.18
N PRO A 144 -11.09 0.54 -5.26
CA PRO A 144 -10.85 1.65 -6.16
C PRO A 144 -12.16 2.23 -6.69
N VAL A 145 -12.21 3.55 -6.85
CA VAL A 145 -13.35 4.21 -7.48
C VAL A 145 -13.12 4.25 -8.98
N VAL A 146 -13.99 3.56 -9.71
CA VAL A 146 -14.01 3.55 -11.18
C VAL A 146 -15.33 4.11 -11.64
N ASN A 147 -15.28 5.25 -12.30
CA ASN A 147 -16.48 5.93 -12.81
C ASN A 147 -16.96 5.28 -14.10
N ASP A 148 -18.29 5.20 -14.25
CA ASP A 148 -18.89 4.89 -15.54
C ASP A 148 -18.60 6.02 -16.55
N GLU A 149 -17.97 5.69 -17.67
CA GLU A 149 -17.51 6.68 -18.66
C GLU A 149 -18.65 7.51 -19.27
N LYS A 150 -19.83 6.91 -19.47
CA LYS A 150 -20.97 7.59 -20.05
C LYS A 150 -21.60 8.58 -19.06
N ILE A 151 -21.72 8.16 -17.79
CA ILE A 151 -22.25 9.01 -16.72
C ILE A 151 -21.28 10.15 -16.45
N ALA A 152 -19.98 9.86 -16.32
CA ALA A 152 -18.95 10.88 -16.15
C ALA A 152 -18.94 11.88 -17.33
N GLY A 153 -19.05 11.39 -18.57
CA GLY A 153 -19.17 12.25 -19.75
C GLY A 153 -20.34 13.22 -19.68
N LYS A 154 -21.55 12.75 -19.34
CA LYS A 154 -22.72 13.62 -19.17
C LYS A 154 -22.52 14.65 -18.07
N LEU A 155 -21.92 14.27 -16.94
CA LEU A 155 -21.65 15.20 -15.84
C LEU A 155 -20.66 16.30 -16.25
N ILE A 156 -19.62 15.94 -17.02
CA ILE A 156 -18.67 16.90 -17.58
C ILE A 156 -19.39 17.90 -18.50
N ASP A 157 -20.27 17.42 -19.38
CA ASP A 157 -21.00 18.28 -20.30
C ASP A 157 -21.94 19.25 -19.56
N TYR A 158 -22.70 18.77 -18.56
CA TYR A 158 -23.52 19.63 -17.71
C TYR A 158 -22.69 20.63 -16.90
N ALA A 159 -21.55 20.21 -16.37
CA ALA A 159 -20.68 21.11 -15.64
C ALA A 159 -20.11 22.22 -16.54
N LYS A 160 -19.77 21.92 -17.80
CA LYS A 160 -19.36 22.94 -18.80
C LYS A 160 -20.44 23.97 -19.11
N GLU A 161 -21.70 23.58 -19.11
CA GLU A 161 -22.83 24.49 -19.31
C GLU A 161 -23.01 25.44 -18.09
N LEU A 162 -22.70 24.97 -16.88
CA LEU A 162 -22.93 25.71 -15.64
C LEU A 162 -21.70 26.50 -15.15
N TYR A 163 -20.50 26.10 -15.51
CA TYR A 163 -19.24 26.66 -15.01
C TYR A 163 -18.28 26.97 -16.17
N LEU A 164 -17.59 28.12 -16.04
CA LEU A 164 -16.65 28.60 -17.07
C LEU A 164 -15.25 27.96 -16.99
N SER A 165 -14.91 27.29 -15.88
CA SER A 165 -13.62 26.63 -15.71
C SER A 165 -13.79 25.18 -15.26
N LEU A 166 -13.13 24.26 -15.98
CA LEU A 166 -13.04 22.85 -15.65
C LEU A 166 -11.58 22.40 -15.74
N ILE A 167 -11.11 21.69 -14.74
CA ILE A 167 -9.84 20.96 -14.80
C ILE A 167 -10.13 19.50 -15.18
N HIS A 168 -9.43 19.04 -16.19
CA HIS A 168 -9.58 17.69 -16.75
C HIS A 168 -8.54 16.73 -16.18
#